data_a7f5dcd534e622e3d4dcbba3270286c0
#
_entry.id   a7f5dcd534e622e3d4dcbba3270286c0
#
_cell.length_a   1.000
_cell.length_b   1.000
_cell.length_c   1.000
_cell.angle_alpha   90.00
_cell.angle_beta   90.00
_cell.angle_gamma   90.00
#
_symmetry.space_group_name_H-M   'P 1'
#
loop_
_entity.id
_entity.type
_entity.pdbx_description
1 polymer ?
#
loop_
_entity_poly.entity_id
_entity_poly.type
_entity_poly.pdbx_seq_one_letter_code
_entity_poly.pdbx_strand_id
1 'polypeptide(L)'
;MENIQNAVIGEKEISKATEILRKYKQGKLNLEQKIISNEEFFKLRQWDHMTGGESDPKPASAWLFNCIISKHSDAMDSFPEANMLPRAEDDKAEAEMLSSVLPVVLEQNDFETTYSDVAYYTLKNGGGVYGVFWDGSKHNGLGDISIKKIDFINLFWESGITDIQRSTHLFNTEFVSNELLEQQYPELKGKLGQSTITLAKYLYDDTVDISNKSLVIDWYYHKMVNGVKVLHYCKYVNNTVLFATENEPEKYPNGWYDHAQYPFVVQRLFPVEGSICGYGYIDIARDTQEMIDHLNSSILKNAMVNARPRYMVKNGAAINEEEYADLTKDFIHVEANSVNDDSIRAVETTGLPSIYVSVRDGLINEMKECTGNRDVANGGTTSGVTAASAIATMMEQSGKISRDSNKAFYVAFRKVVNQCIELIRQFYDIPRQFRITGEMGTQQYVEYSNAGLKPMAQEPIMGQDMGLRLPVFDIEVTAQKASSYTKMAQNELALQFYNLGFFNPQMADQALACLKAMDFAHKNDVMQTIEQNGTLLQQLQQMQQIAIGLAQQYDPAFAQQLILMAQQSGQPLPQQQSGSAEVSGGEHPYVEKAREDAQSVADPDR
;
A
#
# COMPACT_ATOMS: atom_id res chain seq x y z
N MET A 1 33.84 36.18 0.48
CA MET A 1 34.41 35.88 1.81
C MET A 1 33.80 36.68 2.97
N GLU A 2 32.90 37.63 2.72
CA GLU A 2 32.29 38.47 3.78
C GLU A 2 31.09 37.87 4.53
N ASN A 3 30.47 36.79 4.04
CA ASN A 3 29.27 36.24 4.67
C ASN A 3 29.53 35.19 5.76
N ILE A 4 30.75 34.79 6.04
CA ILE A 4 31.08 33.71 6.99
C ILE A 4 31.06 34.16 8.45
N GLN A 5 31.21 35.48 8.71
CA GLN A 5 31.30 35.99 10.08
C GLN A 5 29.95 36.17 10.81
N ASN A 6 28.80 36.13 10.10
CA ASN A 6 27.46 36.30 10.68
C ASN A 6 26.56 35.06 10.52
N ALA A 7 27.12 33.92 10.16
CA ALA A 7 26.34 32.70 10.02
C ALA A 7 25.77 32.24 11.38
N VAL A 8 24.45 32.07 11.49
CA VAL A 8 23.76 31.58 12.70
C VAL A 8 24.12 30.10 12.94
N ILE A 9 24.19 29.32 11.86
CA ILE A 9 24.62 27.92 11.89
C ILE A 9 26.06 27.85 11.39
N GLY A 10 26.98 27.48 12.29
CA GLY A 10 28.39 27.31 12.04
C GLY A 10 28.92 25.98 12.56
N GLU A 11 30.23 25.84 12.63
CA GLU A 11 30.92 24.61 13.04
C GLU A 11 30.55 24.15 14.46
N LYS A 12 30.27 25.08 15.39
CA LYS A 12 29.84 24.74 16.77
C LYS A 12 28.46 24.06 16.81
N GLU A 13 27.52 24.60 16.03
CA GLU A 13 26.17 24.11 15.94
C GLU A 13 26.15 22.72 15.27
N ILE A 14 26.96 22.53 14.22
CA ILE A 14 27.14 21.22 13.58
C ILE A 14 27.74 20.19 14.54
N SER A 15 28.73 20.58 15.34
CA SER A 15 29.33 19.66 16.31
C SER A 15 28.30 19.18 17.32
N LYS A 16 27.42 20.08 17.82
CA LYS A 16 26.29 19.70 18.69
C LYS A 16 25.29 18.78 17.98
N ALA A 17 24.91 19.12 16.74
CA ALA A 17 24.00 18.29 15.94
C ALA A 17 24.57 16.87 15.72
N THR A 18 25.88 16.78 15.45
CA THR A 18 26.59 15.50 15.29
C THR A 18 26.60 14.67 16.57
N GLU A 19 26.72 15.29 17.76
CA GLU A 19 26.59 14.60 19.04
C GLU A 19 25.17 14.06 19.26
N ILE A 20 24.14 14.84 18.90
CA ILE A 20 22.73 14.40 18.96
C ILE A 20 22.52 13.21 18.01
N LEU A 21 23.03 13.29 16.78
CA LEU A 21 22.97 12.20 15.82
C LEU A 21 23.62 10.92 16.37
N ARG A 22 24.79 11.03 17.03
CA ARG A 22 25.43 9.86 17.66
C ARG A 22 24.56 9.24 18.76
N LYS A 23 23.90 10.06 19.57
CA LYS A 23 22.96 9.57 20.62
C LYS A 23 21.76 8.87 19.99
N TYR A 24 21.17 9.44 18.94
CA TYR A 24 20.03 8.84 18.23
C TYR A 24 20.42 7.51 17.56
N LYS A 25 21.63 7.46 16.99
CA LYS A 25 22.17 6.22 16.44
C LYS A 25 22.33 5.14 17.49
N GLN A 26 22.87 5.46 18.69
CA GLN A 26 22.99 4.49 19.78
C GLN A 26 21.62 3.94 20.21
N GLY A 27 20.62 4.80 20.31
CA GLY A 27 19.25 4.38 20.64
C GLY A 27 18.58 3.50 19.59
N LYS A 28 19.10 3.48 18.36
CA LYS A 28 18.52 2.77 17.23
C LYS A 28 19.24 1.46 16.88
N LEU A 29 20.34 1.12 17.53
CA LEU A 29 21.17 -0.07 17.21
C LEU A 29 20.35 -1.35 17.08
N ASN A 30 19.46 -1.63 18.03
CA ASN A 30 18.64 -2.83 18.01
C ASN A 30 17.71 -2.89 16.80
N LEU A 31 17.14 -1.73 16.39
CA LEU A 31 16.30 -1.65 15.20
C LEU A 31 17.11 -1.87 13.92
N GLU A 32 18.32 -1.30 13.84
CA GLU A 32 19.21 -1.52 12.69
C GLU A 32 19.59 -2.98 12.54
N GLN A 33 19.96 -3.66 13.64
CA GLN A 33 20.27 -5.09 13.64
C GLN A 33 19.07 -5.93 13.23
N LYS A 34 17.88 -5.61 13.76
CA LYS A 34 16.62 -6.27 13.37
C LYS A 34 16.37 -6.15 11.88
N ILE A 35 16.48 -4.94 11.30
CA ILE A 35 16.22 -4.69 9.87
C ILE A 35 17.20 -5.47 8.99
N ILE A 36 18.50 -5.45 9.33
CA ILE A 36 19.52 -6.19 8.57
C ILE A 36 19.25 -7.69 8.63
N SER A 37 18.99 -8.22 9.81
CA SER A 37 18.68 -9.64 10.00
C SER A 37 17.41 -10.06 9.26
N ASN A 38 16.38 -9.21 9.23
CA ASN A 38 15.15 -9.48 8.47
C ASN A 38 15.42 -9.51 6.96
N GLU A 39 16.29 -8.63 6.45
CA GLU A 39 16.65 -8.64 5.03
C GLU A 39 17.43 -9.91 4.64
N GLU A 40 18.37 -10.35 5.50
CA GLU A 40 19.09 -11.62 5.30
C GLU A 40 18.13 -12.82 5.33
N PHE A 41 17.18 -12.80 6.24
CA PHE A 41 16.16 -13.83 6.35
C PHE A 41 15.27 -13.87 5.09
N PHE A 42 14.87 -12.72 4.57
CA PHE A 42 14.12 -12.63 3.31
C PHE A 42 14.90 -13.16 2.11
N LYS A 43 16.24 -13.04 2.13
CA LYS A 43 17.15 -13.61 1.12
C LYS A 43 17.41 -15.12 1.27
N LEU A 44 16.64 -15.80 2.10
CA LEU A 44 16.77 -17.23 2.40
C LEU A 44 18.14 -17.61 3.04
N ARG A 45 18.72 -16.70 3.82
CA ARG A 45 19.97 -16.91 4.57
C ARG A 45 19.71 -17.26 6.04
N GLN A 46 18.64 -18.01 6.33
CA GLN A 46 18.26 -18.39 7.70
C GLN A 46 19.39 -19.11 8.44
N TRP A 47 20.13 -19.97 7.72
CA TRP A 47 21.21 -20.77 8.29
C TRP A 47 22.46 -19.97 8.70
N ASP A 48 22.56 -18.69 8.31
CA ASP A 48 23.63 -17.81 8.78
C ASP A 48 23.39 -17.37 10.24
N HIS A 49 22.14 -17.47 10.71
CA HIS A 49 21.72 -17.12 12.07
C HIS A 49 21.36 -18.34 12.93
N MET A 50 21.16 -19.52 12.30
CA MET A 50 20.76 -20.75 12.96
C MET A 50 21.97 -21.64 13.24
N THR A 51 21.93 -22.33 14.37
CA THR A 51 22.97 -23.31 14.73
C THR A 51 22.69 -24.66 14.07
N GLY A 52 23.63 -25.17 13.33
CA GLY A 52 23.59 -26.51 12.72
C GLY A 52 24.99 -27.15 12.70
N GLY A 53 25.08 -28.48 12.70
CA GLY A 53 26.34 -29.18 12.49
C GLY A 53 26.93 -28.88 11.10
N GLU A 54 28.27 -28.88 10.98
CA GLU A 54 28.94 -28.61 9.69
C GLU A 54 28.53 -29.60 8.61
N SER A 55 28.26 -30.85 8.95
CA SER A 55 27.85 -31.93 8.05
C SER A 55 26.33 -32.08 7.92
N ASP A 56 25.53 -31.25 8.59
CA ASP A 56 24.09 -31.35 8.52
C ASP A 56 23.56 -30.67 7.23
N PRO A 57 22.54 -31.26 6.58
CA PRO A 57 21.88 -30.59 5.45
C PRO A 57 21.23 -29.29 5.95
N LYS A 58 21.38 -28.23 5.17
CA LYS A 58 20.87 -26.87 5.51
C LYS A 58 19.80 -26.43 4.50
N PRO A 59 18.62 -27.09 4.47
CA PRO A 59 17.55 -26.69 3.59
C PRO A 59 16.96 -25.35 4.07
N ALA A 60 16.78 -24.40 3.16
CA ALA A 60 16.04 -23.18 3.41
C ALA A 60 14.70 -23.24 2.68
N SER A 61 13.61 -23.33 3.40
CA SER A 61 12.27 -23.32 2.80
C SER A 61 11.72 -21.90 2.71
N ALA A 62 11.03 -21.62 1.60
CA ALA A 62 10.58 -20.26 1.25
C ALA A 62 9.13 -19.97 1.69
N TRP A 63 8.64 -20.56 2.78
CA TRP A 63 7.25 -20.37 3.22
C TRP A 63 6.95 -18.92 3.60
N LEU A 64 7.78 -18.33 4.43
CA LEU A 64 7.62 -16.94 4.86
C LEU A 64 7.80 -15.96 3.68
N PHE A 65 8.76 -16.22 2.80
CA PHE A 65 8.94 -15.46 1.56
C PHE A 65 7.65 -15.44 0.72
N ASN A 66 7.03 -16.61 0.50
CA ASN A 66 5.77 -16.73 -0.22
C ASN A 66 4.63 -15.95 0.47
N CYS A 67 4.55 -15.99 1.81
CA CYS A 67 3.57 -15.20 2.54
C CYS A 67 3.73 -13.70 2.32
N ILE A 68 4.96 -13.19 2.32
CA ILE A 68 5.24 -11.77 2.10
C ILE A 68 4.89 -11.35 0.67
N ILE A 69 5.22 -12.16 -0.34
CA ILE A 69 4.86 -11.87 -1.74
C ILE A 69 3.34 -11.82 -1.91
N SER A 70 2.60 -12.77 -1.32
CA SER A 70 1.14 -12.77 -1.38
C SER A 70 0.56 -11.48 -0.77
N LYS A 71 1.06 -11.04 0.40
CA LYS A 71 0.62 -9.77 1.02
C LYS A 71 1.01 -8.54 0.22
N HIS A 72 2.16 -8.57 -0.43
CA HIS A 72 2.56 -7.51 -1.33
C HIS A 72 1.62 -7.43 -2.55
N SER A 73 1.26 -8.57 -3.15
CA SER A 73 0.29 -8.62 -4.25
C SER A 73 -1.07 -8.04 -3.82
N ASP A 74 -1.57 -8.40 -2.61
CA ASP A 74 -2.80 -7.84 -2.05
C ASP A 74 -2.72 -6.30 -1.90
N ALA A 75 -1.55 -5.77 -1.52
CA ALA A 75 -1.32 -4.33 -1.40
C ALA A 75 -1.30 -3.62 -2.76
N MET A 76 -0.70 -4.26 -3.78
CA MET A 76 -0.65 -3.72 -5.14
C MET A 76 -2.02 -3.80 -5.85
N ASP A 77 -2.79 -4.85 -5.61
CA ASP A 77 -4.18 -4.96 -6.10
C ASP A 77 -5.09 -3.89 -5.51
N SER A 78 -4.75 -3.39 -4.32
CA SER A 78 -5.47 -2.33 -3.61
C SER A 78 -4.70 -1.00 -3.66
N PHE A 79 -4.01 -0.69 -4.78
CA PHE A 79 -3.25 0.55 -4.93
C PHE A 79 -4.13 1.78 -4.65
N PRO A 80 -3.67 2.73 -3.80
CA PRO A 80 -4.50 3.84 -3.35
C PRO A 80 -4.65 4.93 -4.40
N GLU A 81 -5.84 5.48 -4.49
CA GLU A 81 -6.16 6.71 -5.20
C GLU A 81 -6.78 7.72 -4.23
N ALA A 82 -6.43 8.99 -4.40
CA ALA A 82 -6.91 10.05 -3.54
C ALA A 82 -7.92 10.92 -4.27
N ASN A 83 -9.06 11.15 -3.63
CA ASN A 83 -10.08 12.10 -4.05
C ASN A 83 -10.18 13.22 -3.01
N MET A 84 -10.14 14.48 -3.46
CA MET A 84 -10.22 15.65 -2.60
C MET A 84 -11.65 16.07 -2.40
N LEU A 85 -12.07 16.12 -1.13
CA LEU A 85 -13.39 16.59 -0.75
C LEU A 85 -13.29 17.99 -0.15
N PRO A 86 -14.02 18.97 -0.68
CA PRO A 86 -14.00 20.34 -0.17
C PRO A 86 -14.72 20.40 1.19
N ARG A 87 -14.20 21.19 2.13
CA ARG A 87 -14.89 21.48 3.40
C ARG A 87 -15.84 22.67 3.30
N ALA A 88 -15.64 23.53 2.31
CA ALA A 88 -16.50 24.64 2.02
C ALA A 88 -16.95 24.59 0.55
N GLU A 89 -18.13 25.16 0.26
CA GLU A 89 -18.70 25.12 -1.07
C GLU A 89 -17.83 25.88 -2.10
N ASP A 90 -17.21 26.97 -1.68
CA ASP A 90 -16.30 27.77 -2.49
C ASP A 90 -15.04 27.02 -2.92
N ASP A 91 -14.61 25.98 -2.18
CA ASP A 91 -13.42 25.21 -2.47
C ASP A 91 -13.67 24.02 -3.42
N LYS A 92 -14.93 23.87 -3.91
CA LYS A 92 -15.31 22.70 -4.74
C LYS A 92 -14.53 22.62 -6.04
N ALA A 93 -14.41 23.73 -6.75
CA ALA A 93 -13.67 23.79 -8.02
C ALA A 93 -12.18 23.46 -7.82
N GLU A 94 -11.58 23.94 -6.72
CA GLU A 94 -10.19 23.67 -6.40
C GLU A 94 -9.97 22.19 -5.99
N ALA A 95 -10.93 21.61 -5.25
CA ALA A 95 -10.89 20.19 -4.89
C ALA A 95 -10.96 19.27 -6.12
N GLU A 96 -11.84 19.56 -7.08
CA GLU A 96 -11.94 18.83 -8.34
C GLU A 96 -10.66 18.95 -9.17
N MET A 97 -10.07 20.15 -9.20
CA MET A 97 -8.81 20.40 -9.90
C MET A 97 -7.65 19.63 -9.27
N LEU A 98 -7.51 19.67 -7.94
CA LEU A 98 -6.49 18.92 -7.21
C LEU A 98 -6.64 17.41 -7.39
N SER A 99 -7.88 16.91 -7.39
CA SER A 99 -8.17 15.48 -7.64
C SER A 99 -7.71 15.03 -9.02
N SER A 100 -7.68 15.95 -9.99
CA SER A 100 -7.22 15.68 -11.36
C SER A 100 -5.71 15.86 -11.54
N VAL A 101 -5.08 16.81 -10.84
CA VAL A 101 -3.65 17.16 -10.96
C VAL A 101 -2.78 16.20 -10.15
N LEU A 102 -3.22 15.82 -8.95
CA LEU A 102 -2.43 15.00 -8.04
C LEU A 102 -2.03 13.63 -8.61
N PRO A 103 -2.92 12.86 -9.28
CA PRO A 103 -2.52 11.61 -9.93
C PRO A 103 -1.39 11.79 -10.93
N VAL A 104 -1.39 12.90 -11.70
CA VAL A 104 -0.33 13.21 -12.67
C VAL A 104 1.01 13.49 -11.95
N VAL A 105 0.99 14.22 -10.83
CA VAL A 105 2.18 14.47 -10.00
C VAL A 105 2.73 13.16 -9.43
N LEU A 106 1.87 12.25 -9.00
CA LEU A 106 2.27 10.93 -8.50
C LEU A 106 2.86 10.06 -9.62
N GLU A 107 2.25 10.05 -10.81
CA GLU A 107 2.74 9.33 -11.99
C GLU A 107 4.12 9.84 -12.44
N GLN A 108 4.33 11.16 -12.48
CA GLN A 108 5.63 11.77 -12.81
C GLN A 108 6.75 11.42 -11.82
N ASN A 109 6.41 11.05 -10.60
CA ASN A 109 7.33 10.60 -9.57
C ASN A 109 7.49 9.07 -9.52
N ASP A 110 6.91 8.31 -10.45
CA ASP A 110 6.91 6.85 -10.42
C ASP A 110 6.48 6.30 -9.05
N PHE A 111 5.36 6.88 -8.55
CA PHE A 111 4.90 6.58 -7.20
C PHE A 111 4.48 5.12 -7.02
N GLU A 112 4.02 4.45 -8.09
CA GLU A 112 3.66 3.02 -8.03
C GLU A 112 4.87 2.17 -7.64
N THR A 113 6.05 2.41 -8.24
CA THR A 113 7.30 1.74 -7.87
C THR A 113 7.73 2.09 -6.45
N THR A 114 7.66 3.37 -6.08
CA THR A 114 7.99 3.82 -4.72
C THR A 114 7.07 3.19 -3.68
N TYR A 115 5.78 3.09 -3.97
CA TYR A 115 4.78 2.45 -3.11
C TYR A 115 5.08 0.95 -2.95
N SER A 116 5.34 0.24 -4.05
CA SER A 116 5.74 -1.17 -4.05
C SER A 116 6.96 -1.40 -3.15
N ASP A 117 8.00 -0.61 -3.32
CA ASP A 117 9.23 -0.71 -2.54
C ASP A 117 9.02 -0.46 -1.05
N VAL A 118 8.23 0.57 -0.69
CA VAL A 118 7.89 0.87 0.70
C VAL A 118 6.99 -0.22 1.28
N ALA A 119 6.06 -0.77 0.49
CA ALA A 119 5.21 -1.89 0.90
C ALA A 119 6.04 -3.14 1.23
N TYR A 120 6.97 -3.55 0.36
CA TYR A 120 7.88 -4.67 0.65
C TYR A 120 8.68 -4.43 1.94
N TYR A 121 9.23 -3.22 2.08
CA TYR A 121 10.01 -2.86 3.25
C TYR A 121 9.17 -2.89 4.53
N THR A 122 7.94 -2.39 4.45
CA THR A 122 6.97 -2.40 5.56
C THR A 122 6.55 -3.82 5.94
N LEU A 123 6.26 -4.67 4.97
CA LEU A 123 5.86 -6.06 5.21
C LEU A 123 6.98 -6.88 5.87
N LYS A 124 8.24 -6.63 5.48
CA LYS A 124 9.43 -7.29 6.09
C LYS A 124 9.71 -6.78 7.49
N ASN A 125 9.80 -5.47 7.68
CA ASN A 125 10.37 -4.83 8.87
C ASN A 125 9.34 -4.21 9.81
N GLY A 126 8.07 -4.15 9.40
CA GLY A 126 6.99 -3.55 10.17
C GLY A 126 6.83 -2.04 10.00
N GLY A 127 7.67 -1.41 9.19
CA GLY A 127 7.55 0.00 8.86
C GLY A 127 8.33 0.36 7.60
N GLY A 128 7.91 1.43 6.93
CA GLY A 128 8.56 2.02 5.76
C GLY A 128 8.43 3.54 5.80
N VAL A 129 9.25 4.24 5.05
CA VAL A 129 9.28 5.71 5.05
C VAL A 129 9.22 6.24 3.63
N TYR A 130 8.28 7.16 3.42
CA TYR A 130 8.27 8.04 2.25
C TYR A 130 8.94 9.37 2.61
N GLY A 131 9.80 9.87 1.74
CA GLY A 131 10.30 11.24 1.76
C GLY A 131 9.56 12.05 0.71
N VAL A 132 8.98 13.18 1.07
CA VAL A 132 8.25 14.08 0.17
C VAL A 132 8.96 15.42 0.18
N PHE A 133 9.68 15.73 -0.88
CA PHE A 133 10.58 16.88 -0.97
C PHE A 133 10.20 17.78 -2.13
N TRP A 134 10.60 19.04 -2.01
CA TRP A 134 10.68 19.94 -3.16
C TRP A 134 12.06 19.86 -3.78
N ASP A 135 12.14 19.60 -5.08
CA ASP A 135 13.37 19.57 -5.86
C ASP A 135 13.38 20.71 -6.86
N GLY A 136 14.13 21.76 -6.53
CA GLY A 136 14.25 22.96 -7.37
C GLY A 136 14.99 22.74 -8.69
N SER A 137 15.67 21.60 -8.88
CA SER A 137 16.43 21.29 -10.12
C SER A 137 15.55 20.70 -11.23
N LYS A 138 14.40 20.13 -10.88
CA LYS A 138 13.49 19.55 -11.85
C LYS A 138 12.95 20.59 -12.83
N HIS A 139 12.58 20.18 -14.03
CA HIS A 139 11.97 21.01 -15.09
C HIS A 139 12.78 22.29 -15.39
N ASN A 140 14.11 22.14 -15.57
CA ASN A 140 15.01 23.25 -15.90
C ASN A 140 14.99 24.42 -14.89
N GLY A 141 14.84 24.11 -13.60
CA GLY A 141 14.85 25.11 -12.53
C GLY A 141 13.46 25.61 -12.12
N LEU A 142 12.37 25.16 -12.75
CA LEU A 142 11.02 25.43 -12.27
C LEU A 142 10.75 24.72 -10.94
N GLY A 143 11.44 23.63 -10.69
CA GLY A 143 11.29 22.77 -9.53
C GLY A 143 10.03 21.89 -9.60
N ASP A 144 10.01 20.80 -8.86
CA ASP A 144 8.82 19.96 -8.71
C ASP A 144 8.91 19.10 -7.46
N ILE A 145 7.80 18.46 -7.09
CA ILE A 145 7.72 17.49 -6.00
C ILE A 145 8.60 16.28 -6.35
N SER A 146 9.29 15.76 -5.33
CA SER A 146 10.08 14.53 -5.41
C SER A 146 9.67 13.60 -4.28
N ILE A 147 9.10 12.44 -4.64
CA ILE A 147 8.69 11.41 -3.68
C ILE A 147 9.67 10.26 -3.80
N LYS A 148 10.27 9.85 -2.66
CA LYS A 148 11.29 8.80 -2.62
C LYS A 148 11.05 7.87 -1.45
N LYS A 149 11.43 6.59 -1.60
CA LYS A 149 11.60 5.71 -0.47
C LYS A 149 12.83 6.13 0.34
N ILE A 150 12.69 6.20 1.65
CA ILE A 150 13.80 6.46 2.59
C ILE A 150 14.04 5.19 3.40
N ASP A 151 15.31 4.81 3.49
CA ASP A 151 15.69 3.66 4.32
C ASP A 151 15.74 4.06 5.79
N PHE A 152 15.14 3.23 6.65
CA PHE A 152 15.24 3.43 8.10
C PHE A 152 16.68 3.46 8.59
N ILE A 153 17.60 2.73 7.99
CA ILE A 153 19.02 2.71 8.38
C ILE A 153 19.63 4.11 8.30
N ASN A 154 19.20 4.90 7.32
CA ASN A 154 19.74 6.23 7.06
C ASN A 154 19.00 7.37 7.76
N LEU A 155 17.87 7.09 8.42
CA LEU A 155 17.03 8.08 9.09
C LEU A 155 17.17 7.97 10.62
N PHE A 156 17.46 9.07 11.31
CA PHE A 156 17.69 9.10 12.76
C PHE A 156 16.78 10.11 13.44
N TRP A 157 16.15 9.68 14.54
CA TRP A 157 15.17 10.42 15.31
C TRP A 157 15.33 10.18 16.81
N GLU A 158 14.62 10.95 17.61
CA GLU A 158 14.60 10.84 19.07
C GLU A 158 14.03 9.49 19.52
N SER A 159 14.72 8.82 20.46
CA SER A 159 14.28 7.51 20.95
C SER A 159 13.01 7.61 21.80
N GLY A 160 12.15 6.57 21.75
CA GLY A 160 10.96 6.46 22.57
C GLY A 160 9.73 7.22 22.08
N ILE A 161 9.76 7.81 20.87
CA ILE A 161 8.62 8.45 20.25
C ILE A 161 7.88 7.46 19.31
N THR A 162 6.59 7.69 19.13
CA THR A 162 5.72 6.91 18.25
C THR A 162 5.37 7.63 16.95
N ASP A 163 5.61 8.94 16.88
CA ASP A 163 5.38 9.77 15.70
C ASP A 163 6.63 10.59 15.40
N ILE A 164 7.14 10.45 14.17
CA ILE A 164 8.35 11.14 13.71
C ILE A 164 8.22 12.67 13.79
N GLN A 165 7.00 13.21 13.65
CA GLN A 165 6.72 14.64 13.73
C GLN A 165 6.92 15.24 15.14
N ARG A 166 7.04 14.38 16.16
CA ARG A 166 7.33 14.78 17.55
C ARG A 166 8.81 14.84 17.87
N SER A 167 9.68 14.35 16.98
CA SER A 167 11.13 14.43 17.19
C SER A 167 11.59 15.88 17.24
N THR A 168 12.49 16.19 18.16
CA THR A 168 13.09 17.54 18.26
C THR A 168 14.03 17.80 17.10
N HIS A 169 14.83 16.79 16.74
CA HIS A 169 15.74 16.79 15.61
C HIS A 169 15.49 15.54 14.77
N LEU A 170 15.75 15.65 13.48
CA LEU A 170 15.67 14.55 12.54
C LEU A 170 16.87 14.63 11.60
N PHE A 171 17.52 13.50 11.37
CA PHE A 171 18.66 13.43 10.46
C PHE A 171 18.41 12.38 9.40
N ASN A 172 18.65 12.76 8.16
CA ASN A 172 18.75 11.82 7.05
C ASN A 172 20.19 11.83 6.53
N THR A 173 20.75 10.68 6.24
CA THR A 173 22.16 10.52 5.87
C THR A 173 22.26 9.80 4.54
N GLU A 174 23.16 10.28 3.68
CA GLU A 174 23.39 9.71 2.37
C GLU A 174 24.88 9.72 2.04
N PHE A 175 25.39 8.64 1.42
CA PHE A 175 26.75 8.60 0.87
C PHE A 175 26.74 9.13 -0.56
N VAL A 176 27.43 10.26 -0.76
CA VAL A 176 27.55 10.90 -2.07
C VAL A 176 29.01 10.86 -2.53
N SER A 177 29.24 10.68 -3.84
CA SER A 177 30.58 10.70 -4.43
C SER A 177 31.28 12.02 -4.16
N ASN A 178 32.56 11.96 -3.78
CA ASN A 178 33.36 13.14 -3.54
C ASN A 178 33.50 14.04 -4.79
N GLU A 179 33.60 13.44 -5.96
CA GLU A 179 33.68 14.17 -7.23
C GLU A 179 32.42 15.01 -7.48
N LEU A 180 31.23 14.43 -7.22
CA LEU A 180 29.96 15.13 -7.37
C LEU A 180 29.83 16.28 -6.36
N LEU A 181 30.25 16.04 -5.11
CA LEU A 181 30.25 17.06 -4.06
C LEU A 181 31.18 18.21 -4.38
N GLU A 182 32.39 17.95 -4.89
CA GLU A 182 33.34 18.98 -5.27
C GLU A 182 32.91 19.79 -6.50
N GLN A 183 32.14 19.17 -7.42
CA GLN A 183 31.52 19.87 -8.54
C GLN A 183 30.38 20.80 -8.09
N GLN A 184 29.52 20.31 -7.19
CA GLN A 184 28.40 21.10 -6.67
C GLN A 184 28.84 22.18 -5.68
N TYR A 185 29.85 21.86 -4.86
CA TYR A 185 30.37 22.74 -3.78
C TYR A 185 31.89 22.84 -3.88
N PRO A 186 32.42 23.75 -4.69
CA PRO A 186 33.89 23.91 -4.89
C PRO A 186 34.66 24.18 -3.59
N GLU A 187 33.97 24.66 -2.55
CA GLU A 187 34.55 24.97 -1.22
C GLU A 187 34.98 23.72 -0.45
N LEU A 188 34.47 22.54 -0.84
CA LEU A 188 34.78 21.25 -0.23
C LEU A 188 36.10 20.65 -0.75
N LYS A 189 36.69 21.22 -1.79
CA LYS A 189 37.88 20.68 -2.41
C LYS A 189 39.02 20.54 -1.39
N GLY A 190 39.46 19.29 -1.19
CA GLY A 190 40.48 18.93 -0.21
C GLY A 190 40.03 18.88 1.25
N LYS A 191 38.73 19.09 1.55
CA LYS A 191 38.14 18.96 2.91
C LYS A 191 37.31 17.68 3.10
N LEU A 192 37.08 16.95 2.01
CA LEU A 192 36.36 15.68 2.02
C LEU A 192 37.27 14.58 2.57
N GLY A 193 36.74 13.74 3.41
CA GLY A 193 37.45 12.62 4.04
C GLY A 193 36.49 11.62 4.63
N GLN A 194 37.03 10.57 5.23
CA GLN A 194 36.23 9.56 5.88
C GLN A 194 35.35 10.15 6.98
N SER A 195 34.08 9.80 6.97
CA SER A 195 33.14 10.21 8.03
C SER A 195 33.55 9.57 9.38
N THR A 196 33.40 10.35 10.44
CA THR A 196 33.55 9.85 11.83
C THR A 196 32.36 9.01 12.30
N ILE A 197 31.28 8.94 11.49
CA ILE A 197 30.07 8.19 11.78
C ILE A 197 30.03 6.96 10.87
N THR A 198 30.05 5.77 11.49
CA THR A 198 29.89 4.50 10.78
C THR A 198 28.41 4.18 10.72
N LEU A 199 27.82 4.06 9.54
CA LEU A 199 26.45 3.62 9.35
C LEU A 199 26.37 2.09 9.30
N ALA A 200 25.23 1.55 9.73
CA ALA A 200 24.89 0.15 9.51
C ALA A 200 24.74 -0.12 8.00
N LYS A 201 25.06 -1.32 7.55
CA LYS A 201 25.00 -1.71 6.13
C LYS A 201 24.32 -3.06 6.00
N TYR A 202 23.54 -3.21 4.92
CA TYR A 202 23.08 -4.52 4.51
C TYR A 202 24.23 -5.37 4.00
N LEU A 203 24.10 -6.69 4.11
CA LEU A 203 24.96 -7.61 3.36
C LEU A 203 24.47 -7.61 1.91
N TYR A 204 25.30 -7.09 1.04
CA TYR A 204 25.07 -7.09 -0.41
C TYR A 204 25.74 -8.30 -1.04
N ASP A 205 25.22 -8.74 -2.17
CA ASP A 205 25.88 -9.76 -2.98
C ASP A 205 27.13 -9.19 -3.67
N ASP A 206 27.13 -7.85 -3.89
CA ASP A 206 28.27 -7.11 -4.40
C ASP A 206 29.02 -6.35 -3.29
N THR A 207 30.32 -6.18 -3.47
CA THR A 207 31.14 -5.32 -2.60
C THR A 207 30.86 -3.85 -2.92
N VAL A 208 30.34 -3.10 -1.92
CA VAL A 208 30.12 -1.66 -2.07
C VAL A 208 31.37 -0.90 -1.62
N ASP A 209 32.10 -0.31 -2.59
CA ASP A 209 33.19 0.59 -2.29
C ASP A 209 32.66 1.98 -1.89
N ILE A 210 33.03 2.42 -0.69
CA ILE A 210 32.71 3.74 -0.14
C ILE A 210 33.95 4.62 0.05
N SER A 211 35.13 4.19 -0.43
CA SER A 211 36.40 4.90 -0.20
C SER A 211 36.41 6.33 -0.74
N ASN A 212 35.71 6.57 -1.87
CA ASN A 212 35.59 7.88 -2.51
C ASN A 212 34.24 8.56 -2.27
N LYS A 213 33.54 8.20 -1.18
CA LYS A 213 32.25 8.79 -0.82
C LYS A 213 32.34 9.48 0.53
N SER A 214 31.68 10.61 0.64
CA SER A 214 31.49 11.32 1.91
C SER A 214 30.04 11.22 2.38
N LEU A 215 29.86 11.20 3.70
CA LEU A 215 28.56 11.17 4.32
C LEU A 215 27.99 12.60 4.36
N VAL A 216 26.95 12.82 3.59
CA VAL A 216 26.12 14.03 3.62
C VAL A 216 25.05 13.84 4.68
N ILE A 217 24.84 14.84 5.49
CA ILE A 217 23.85 14.82 6.56
C ILE A 217 22.86 15.95 6.34
N ASP A 218 21.60 15.57 6.19
CA ASP A 218 20.45 16.48 6.14
C ASP A 218 19.86 16.54 7.55
N TRP A 219 19.97 17.68 8.19
CA TRP A 219 19.49 17.93 9.54
C TRP A 219 18.26 18.80 9.51
N TYR A 220 17.14 18.26 9.99
CA TYR A 220 15.89 18.97 10.17
C TYR A 220 15.63 19.16 11.66
N TYR A 221 15.17 20.35 12.06
CA TYR A 221 14.86 20.65 13.44
C TYR A 221 13.80 21.73 13.56
N HIS A 222 13.08 21.69 14.68
CA HIS A 222 12.06 22.69 14.96
C HIS A 222 12.58 23.75 15.94
N LYS A 223 12.18 24.98 15.67
CA LYS A 223 12.45 26.14 16.54
C LYS A 223 11.17 26.94 16.75
N MET A 224 10.98 27.46 17.93
CA MET A 224 9.86 28.34 18.21
C MET A 224 10.27 29.79 17.91
N VAL A 225 9.63 30.40 16.92
CA VAL A 225 9.84 31.80 16.54
C VAL A 225 8.53 32.54 16.78
N ASN A 226 8.51 33.52 17.67
CA ASN A 226 7.31 34.30 18.03
C ASN A 226 6.09 33.44 18.43
N GLY A 227 6.34 32.28 19.08
CA GLY A 227 5.27 31.37 19.49
C GLY A 227 4.78 30.41 18.39
N VAL A 228 5.30 30.51 17.16
CA VAL A 228 4.98 29.62 16.05
C VAL A 228 6.12 28.60 15.89
N LYS A 229 5.77 27.36 15.66
CA LYS A 229 6.70 26.27 15.37
C LYS A 229 7.16 26.38 13.92
N VAL A 230 8.47 26.55 13.71
CA VAL A 230 9.09 26.70 12.39
C VAL A 230 10.05 25.53 12.13
N LEU A 231 10.01 24.97 10.94
CA LEU A 231 10.91 23.91 10.49
C LEU A 231 12.15 24.54 9.85
N HIS A 232 13.32 24.23 10.39
CA HIS A 232 14.62 24.60 9.81
C HIS A 232 15.31 23.38 9.19
N TYR A 233 16.13 23.63 8.20
CA TYR A 233 16.92 22.64 7.49
C TYR A 233 18.36 23.07 7.36
N CYS A 234 19.28 22.15 7.63
CA CYS A 234 20.71 22.34 7.42
C CYS A 234 21.31 21.11 6.75
N LYS A 235 22.05 21.34 5.68
CA LYS A 235 22.84 20.31 4.98
C LYS A 235 24.30 20.52 5.26
N TYR A 236 25.00 19.47 5.69
CA TYR A 236 26.42 19.57 6.02
C TYR A 236 27.18 18.27 5.73
N VAL A 237 28.49 18.40 5.54
CA VAL A 237 29.43 17.28 5.37
C VAL A 237 30.56 17.49 6.36
N ASN A 238 30.86 16.49 7.18
CA ASN A 238 31.84 16.61 8.28
C ASN A 238 31.55 17.85 9.16
N ASN A 239 32.43 18.85 9.14
CA ASN A 239 32.26 20.11 9.88
C ASN A 239 31.93 21.30 8.98
N THR A 240 31.63 21.09 7.70
CA THR A 240 31.35 22.16 6.73
C THR A 240 29.85 22.25 6.43
N VAL A 241 29.24 23.41 6.66
CA VAL A 241 27.88 23.74 6.25
C VAL A 241 27.84 23.90 4.75
N LEU A 242 26.96 23.18 4.08
CA LEU A 242 26.68 23.35 2.65
C LEU A 242 25.52 24.32 2.43
N PHE A 243 24.52 24.20 3.28
CA PHE A 243 23.31 25.02 3.24
C PHE A 243 22.66 25.06 4.63
N ALA A 244 22.10 26.18 5.01
CA ALA A 244 21.27 26.30 6.22
C ALA A 244 20.23 27.42 6.03
N THR A 245 18.97 27.11 6.34
CA THR A 245 17.86 28.08 6.24
C THR A 245 18.02 29.26 7.19
N GLU A 246 18.61 29.06 8.37
CA GLU A 246 18.87 30.16 9.33
C GLU A 246 19.99 31.11 8.87
N ASN A 247 20.82 30.68 7.95
CA ASN A 247 21.86 31.54 7.38
C ASN A 247 21.34 32.43 6.24
N GLU A 248 20.12 32.15 5.73
CA GLU A 248 19.44 32.93 4.68
C GLU A 248 18.03 33.35 5.14
N PRO A 249 17.87 34.12 6.23
CA PRO A 249 16.58 34.44 6.82
C PRO A 249 15.68 35.28 5.90
N GLU A 250 16.24 36.05 4.99
CA GLU A 250 15.50 36.86 4.02
C GLU A 250 14.75 35.96 3.00
N LYS A 251 15.36 34.84 2.63
CA LYS A 251 14.82 33.89 1.66
C LYS A 251 13.86 32.86 2.30
N TYR A 252 14.09 32.53 3.56
CA TYR A 252 13.34 31.53 4.32
C TYR A 252 12.74 32.10 5.61
N PRO A 253 11.88 33.12 5.53
CA PRO A 253 11.34 33.79 6.72
C PRO A 253 10.46 32.86 7.56
N ASN A 254 9.79 31.89 6.93
CA ASN A 254 8.91 30.89 7.57
C ASN A 254 9.63 29.53 7.78
N GLY A 255 10.94 29.46 7.57
CA GLY A 255 11.71 28.21 7.61
C GLY A 255 11.75 27.49 6.27
N TRP A 256 12.01 26.18 6.28
CA TRP A 256 12.18 25.39 5.06
C TRP A 256 10.85 25.11 4.34
N TYR A 257 9.83 24.69 5.12
CA TYR A 257 8.47 24.48 4.62
C TYR A 257 7.46 25.22 5.50
N ASP A 258 6.52 25.91 4.88
CA ASP A 258 5.49 26.71 5.56
C ASP A 258 4.59 25.87 6.47
N HIS A 259 4.36 24.60 6.12
CA HIS A 259 3.56 23.67 6.93
C HIS A 259 4.28 23.18 8.20
N ALA A 260 5.53 23.49 8.41
CA ALA A 260 6.36 23.16 9.58
C ALA A 260 6.37 21.67 9.97
N GLN A 261 6.14 20.73 9.04
CA GLN A 261 6.25 19.29 9.26
C GLN A 261 7.54 18.76 8.63
N TYR A 262 8.10 17.70 9.21
CA TYR A 262 9.20 16.97 8.58
C TYR A 262 8.72 16.33 7.28
N PRO A 263 9.52 16.38 6.19
CA PRO A 263 9.16 15.83 4.89
C PRO A 263 9.26 14.29 4.86
N PHE A 264 8.89 13.62 5.95
CA PHE A 264 8.98 12.18 6.09
C PHE A 264 7.67 11.63 6.61
N VAL A 265 7.11 10.65 5.90
CA VAL A 265 5.89 9.95 6.28
C VAL A 265 6.23 8.50 6.60
N VAL A 266 5.96 8.08 7.82
CA VAL A 266 6.18 6.71 8.26
C VAL A 266 4.90 5.89 8.07
N GLN A 267 5.02 4.81 7.33
CA GLN A 267 4.03 3.74 7.20
C GLN A 267 4.33 2.67 8.24
N ARG A 268 3.35 2.26 9.04
CA ARG A 268 3.51 1.21 10.06
C ARG A 268 2.53 0.08 9.80
N LEU A 269 2.99 -1.16 9.90
CA LEU A 269 2.13 -2.33 9.72
C LEU A 269 1.43 -2.69 11.04
N PHE A 270 2.16 -3.25 12.00
CA PHE A 270 1.64 -3.56 13.33
C PHE A 270 2.31 -2.65 14.36
N PRO A 271 1.58 -1.65 14.89
CA PRO A 271 2.17 -0.67 15.80
C PRO A 271 2.66 -1.31 17.10
N VAL A 272 3.79 -0.82 17.59
CA VAL A 272 4.41 -1.21 18.86
C VAL A 272 4.61 0.04 19.70
N GLU A 273 4.32 -0.05 21.00
CA GLU A 273 4.50 1.05 21.92
C GLU A 273 5.98 1.46 22.04
N GLY A 274 6.22 2.77 22.07
CA GLY A 274 7.55 3.36 22.21
C GLY A 274 8.44 3.25 20.97
N SER A 275 7.91 2.82 19.81
CA SER A 275 8.65 2.73 18.55
C SER A 275 7.91 3.37 17.40
N ILE A 276 8.66 4.03 16.52
CA ILE A 276 8.14 4.51 15.23
C ILE A 276 7.94 3.35 14.26
N CYS A 277 8.82 2.35 14.32
CA CYS A 277 8.71 1.12 13.53
C CYS A 277 7.83 0.10 14.26
N GLY A 278 6.96 -0.58 13.54
CA GLY A 278 6.13 -1.66 14.05
C GLY A 278 6.80 -3.03 13.96
N TYR A 279 5.98 -4.08 14.00
CA TYR A 279 6.37 -5.46 13.65
C TYR A 279 5.98 -5.76 12.21
N GLY A 280 6.84 -6.49 11.49
CA GLY A 280 6.59 -7.06 10.18
C GLY A 280 6.23 -8.53 10.25
N TYR A 281 5.94 -9.12 9.10
CA TYR A 281 5.64 -10.55 9.02
C TYR A 281 6.86 -11.43 9.38
N ILE A 282 8.08 -10.95 9.10
CA ILE A 282 9.30 -11.67 9.51
C ILE A 282 9.40 -11.72 11.02
N ASP A 283 9.12 -10.62 11.71
CA ASP A 283 9.16 -10.56 13.17
C ASP A 283 8.17 -11.53 13.84
N ILE A 284 7.04 -11.82 13.18
CA ILE A 284 5.97 -12.69 13.71
C ILE A 284 6.24 -14.15 13.42
N ALA A 285 6.73 -14.48 12.23
CA ALA A 285 6.77 -15.85 11.71
C ALA A 285 8.19 -16.41 11.59
N ARG A 286 9.22 -15.68 12.03
CA ARG A 286 10.62 -16.09 11.97
C ARG A 286 10.86 -17.41 12.70
N ASP A 287 10.46 -17.46 13.97
CA ASP A 287 10.72 -18.64 14.82
C ASP A 287 10.04 -19.89 14.24
N THR A 288 8.82 -19.74 13.72
CA THR A 288 8.11 -20.83 13.05
C THR A 288 8.84 -21.32 11.80
N GLN A 289 9.38 -20.39 10.98
CA GLN A 289 10.16 -20.75 9.80
C GLN A 289 11.47 -21.45 10.17
N GLU A 290 12.17 -20.97 11.18
CA GLU A 290 13.41 -21.60 11.69
C GLU A 290 13.15 -23.03 12.16
N MET A 291 12.05 -23.27 12.90
CA MET A 291 11.65 -24.61 13.32
C MET A 291 11.32 -25.53 12.15
N ILE A 292 10.64 -25.03 11.10
CA ILE A 292 10.37 -25.79 9.88
C ILE A 292 11.69 -26.21 9.22
N ASP A 293 12.67 -25.32 9.12
CA ASP A 293 13.94 -25.59 8.48
C ASP A 293 14.80 -26.57 9.31
N HIS A 294 14.79 -26.49 10.63
CA HIS A 294 15.40 -27.48 11.52
C HIS A 294 14.77 -28.88 11.39
N LEU A 295 13.44 -28.95 11.30
CA LEU A 295 12.75 -30.22 11.07
C LEU A 295 13.08 -30.80 9.70
N ASN A 296 13.09 -29.97 8.64
CA ASN A 296 13.48 -30.38 7.31
C ASN A 296 14.95 -30.89 7.28
N SER A 297 15.87 -30.21 7.98
CA SER A 297 17.25 -30.66 8.15
C SER A 297 17.32 -32.05 8.80
N SER A 298 16.56 -32.25 9.87
CA SER A 298 16.52 -33.52 10.61
C SER A 298 15.92 -34.65 9.75
N ILE A 299 14.84 -34.36 9.00
CA ILE A 299 14.22 -35.32 8.08
C ILE A 299 15.21 -35.72 6.98
N LEU A 300 15.86 -34.74 6.34
CA LEU A 300 16.83 -34.98 5.29
C LEU A 300 18.06 -35.77 5.81
N LYS A 301 18.56 -35.39 6.99
CA LYS A 301 19.67 -36.10 7.63
C LYS A 301 19.32 -37.57 7.87
N ASN A 302 18.15 -37.84 8.46
CA ASN A 302 17.69 -39.21 8.66
C ASN A 302 17.54 -39.98 7.32
N ALA A 303 16.92 -39.35 6.31
CA ALA A 303 16.80 -39.96 4.99
C ALA A 303 18.18 -40.28 4.35
N MET A 304 19.16 -39.37 4.46
CA MET A 304 20.53 -39.60 3.96
C MET A 304 21.26 -40.70 4.73
N VAL A 305 21.09 -40.79 6.04
CA VAL A 305 21.69 -41.86 6.88
C VAL A 305 21.07 -43.21 6.54
N ASN A 306 19.74 -43.25 6.37
CA ASN A 306 19.04 -44.50 6.03
C ASN A 306 19.31 -44.96 4.60
N ALA A 307 19.56 -44.02 3.66
CA ALA A 307 19.91 -44.35 2.29
C ALA A 307 21.30 -44.96 2.11
N ARG A 308 22.17 -44.79 3.10
CA ARG A 308 23.54 -45.34 3.13
C ARG A 308 23.72 -46.21 4.33
N PRO A 309 23.45 -47.53 4.25
CA PRO A 309 23.64 -48.43 5.36
C PRO A 309 25.12 -48.42 5.81
N ARG A 310 25.31 -48.31 7.14
CA ARG A 310 26.63 -48.33 7.75
C ARG A 310 26.85 -49.68 8.38
N TYR A 311 28.09 -50.14 8.32
CA TYR A 311 28.49 -51.40 8.92
C TYR A 311 29.58 -51.18 9.94
N MET A 312 29.50 -51.85 11.04
CA MET A 312 30.59 -51.98 11.99
C MET A 312 31.41 -53.20 11.55
N VAL A 313 32.68 -52.98 11.26
CA VAL A 313 33.63 -54.00 10.83
C VAL A 313 34.69 -54.14 11.91
N LYS A 314 34.96 -55.35 12.37
CA LYS A 314 36.07 -55.61 13.29
C LYS A 314 37.39 -55.35 12.61
N ASN A 315 38.33 -54.66 13.30
CA ASN A 315 39.70 -54.47 12.79
C ASN A 315 40.36 -55.83 12.54
N GLY A 316 40.82 -56.06 11.29
CA GLY A 316 41.43 -57.32 10.89
C GLY A 316 40.48 -58.31 10.19
N ALA A 317 39.22 -57.96 9.96
CA ALA A 317 38.35 -58.69 9.07
C ALA A 317 38.82 -58.45 7.62
N ALA A 318 39.15 -59.50 6.88
CA ALA A 318 39.56 -59.38 5.49
C ALA A 318 38.34 -59.19 4.58
N ILE A 319 37.95 -57.95 4.39
CA ILE A 319 36.83 -57.53 3.59
C ILE A 319 37.36 -56.63 2.46
N ASN A 320 36.92 -56.90 1.23
CA ASN A 320 37.25 -56.07 0.07
C ASN A 320 36.35 -54.84 0.04
N GLU A 321 36.78 -53.73 0.69
CA GLU A 321 36.04 -52.48 0.79
C GLU A 321 35.85 -51.82 -0.58
N GLU A 322 36.80 -52.02 -1.52
CA GLU A 322 36.73 -51.47 -2.90
C GLU A 322 35.62 -52.14 -3.70
N GLU A 323 35.46 -53.44 -3.63
CA GLU A 323 34.39 -54.17 -4.31
C GLU A 323 33.02 -53.86 -3.66
N TYR A 324 33.00 -53.69 -2.34
CA TYR A 324 31.77 -53.31 -1.66
C TYR A 324 31.32 -51.89 -1.97
N ALA A 325 32.25 -50.98 -2.23
CA ALA A 325 31.93 -49.59 -2.60
C ALA A 325 31.50 -49.47 -4.10
N ASP A 326 31.81 -50.45 -4.90
CA ASP A 326 31.49 -50.47 -6.36
C ASP A 326 30.10 -51.10 -6.59
N LEU A 327 29.08 -50.22 -6.73
CA LEU A 327 27.70 -50.63 -6.97
C LEU A 327 27.45 -51.31 -8.35
N THR A 328 28.46 -51.40 -9.20
CA THR A 328 28.36 -52.06 -10.51
C THR A 328 28.72 -53.56 -10.45
N LYS A 329 29.23 -54.05 -9.35
CA LYS A 329 29.62 -55.44 -9.15
C LYS A 329 28.53 -56.22 -8.42
N ASP A 330 28.11 -57.32 -9.02
CA ASP A 330 27.10 -58.23 -8.44
C ASP A 330 27.68 -59.13 -7.34
N PHE A 331 29.02 -59.31 -7.29
CA PHE A 331 29.69 -60.20 -6.36
C PHE A 331 30.82 -59.48 -5.63
N ILE A 332 30.87 -59.69 -4.32
CA ILE A 332 31.91 -59.21 -3.41
C ILE A 332 32.75 -60.41 -2.98
N HIS A 333 34.06 -60.41 -3.29
CA HIS A 333 34.96 -61.49 -2.93
C HIS A 333 35.49 -61.28 -1.50
N VAL A 334 35.34 -62.27 -0.66
CA VAL A 334 35.83 -62.30 0.71
C VAL A 334 36.71 -63.54 0.93
N GLU A 335 37.75 -63.44 1.77
CA GLU A 335 38.60 -64.58 2.12
C GLU A 335 37.84 -65.68 2.85
N ALA A 336 38.09 -66.94 2.47
CA ALA A 336 37.49 -68.07 3.14
C ALA A 336 37.88 -68.11 4.63
N ASN A 337 36.91 -68.29 5.51
CA ASN A 337 36.99 -68.26 6.97
C ASN A 337 37.12 -66.86 7.64
N SER A 338 37.01 -65.77 6.91
CA SER A 338 37.14 -64.42 7.49
C SER A 338 35.82 -63.79 7.89
N VAL A 339 34.69 -64.28 7.35
CA VAL A 339 33.37 -63.74 7.65
C VAL A 339 32.57 -64.63 8.60
N ASN A 340 32.56 -64.29 9.87
CA ASN A 340 31.62 -64.79 10.84
C ASN A 340 30.54 -63.74 11.07
N ASP A 341 29.33 -64.14 11.55
CA ASP A 341 28.22 -63.23 11.86
C ASP A 341 28.62 -62.05 12.76
N ASP A 342 29.71 -62.21 13.50
CA ASP A 342 30.24 -61.22 14.45
C ASP A 342 31.31 -60.29 13.80
N SER A 343 31.74 -60.52 12.58
CA SER A 343 32.79 -59.73 11.89
C SER A 343 32.24 -58.44 11.27
N ILE A 344 31.03 -58.50 10.76
CA ILE A 344 30.33 -57.39 10.13
C ILE A 344 28.94 -57.30 10.78
N ARG A 345 28.60 -56.18 11.31
CA ARG A 345 27.26 -55.90 11.81
C ARG A 345 26.71 -54.64 11.20
N ALA A 346 25.53 -54.73 10.62
CA ALA A 346 24.84 -53.56 10.13
C ALA A 346 24.47 -52.66 11.33
N VAL A 347 24.71 -51.37 11.20
CA VAL A 347 24.20 -50.38 12.13
C VAL A 347 22.72 -50.18 11.83
N GLU A 348 21.86 -50.73 12.68
CA GLU A 348 20.44 -50.51 12.50
C GLU A 348 20.12 -49.02 12.66
N THR A 349 19.56 -48.45 11.60
CA THR A 349 19.07 -47.08 11.62
C THR A 349 17.55 -47.12 11.81
N THR A 350 17.06 -46.38 12.79
CA THR A 350 15.65 -46.27 13.04
C THR A 350 15.02 -45.31 12.00
N GLY A 351 13.99 -45.79 11.30
CA GLY A 351 13.21 -44.93 10.41
C GLY A 351 12.62 -43.74 11.16
N LEU A 352 12.50 -42.61 10.47
CA LEU A 352 11.96 -41.39 11.06
C LEU A 352 10.50 -41.59 11.49
N PRO A 353 10.15 -41.35 12.76
CA PRO A 353 8.75 -41.42 13.20
C PRO A 353 7.91 -40.39 12.43
N SER A 354 6.68 -40.77 12.04
CA SER A 354 5.75 -39.88 11.29
C SER A 354 5.41 -38.58 12.02
N ILE A 355 5.61 -38.51 13.31
CA ILE A 355 5.37 -37.33 14.14
C ILE A 355 6.19 -36.11 13.64
N TYR A 356 7.40 -36.29 13.12
CA TYR A 356 8.22 -35.18 12.61
C TYR A 356 7.56 -34.50 11.42
N VAL A 357 6.97 -35.28 10.52
CA VAL A 357 6.25 -34.78 9.33
C VAL A 357 4.97 -34.08 9.79
N SER A 358 4.22 -34.69 10.72
CA SER A 358 2.98 -34.09 11.23
C SER A 358 3.21 -32.76 11.95
N VAL A 359 4.30 -32.65 12.74
CA VAL A 359 4.65 -31.40 13.43
C VAL A 359 5.07 -30.33 12.42
N ARG A 360 5.91 -30.70 11.43
CA ARG A 360 6.28 -29.77 10.36
C ARG A 360 5.07 -29.23 9.62
N ASP A 361 4.15 -30.09 9.22
CA ASP A 361 2.93 -29.71 8.50
C ASP A 361 2.01 -28.85 9.39
N GLY A 362 2.00 -29.13 10.71
CA GLY A 362 1.34 -28.28 11.70
C GLY A 362 1.92 -26.85 11.75
N LEU A 363 3.26 -26.73 11.79
CA LEU A 363 3.95 -25.42 11.78
C LEU A 363 3.73 -24.65 10.47
N ILE A 364 3.69 -25.34 9.32
CA ILE A 364 3.35 -24.71 8.03
C ILE A 364 1.93 -24.15 8.06
N ASN A 365 0.97 -24.89 8.60
CA ASN A 365 -0.40 -24.42 8.74
C ASN A 365 -0.52 -23.26 9.73
N GLU A 366 0.19 -23.33 10.86
CA GLU A 366 0.27 -22.22 11.82
C GLU A 366 0.81 -20.94 11.17
N MET A 367 1.87 -21.04 10.38
CA MET A 367 2.42 -19.89 9.62
C MET A 367 1.38 -19.31 8.66
N LYS A 368 0.67 -20.14 7.90
CA LYS A 368 -0.39 -19.70 7.00
C LYS A 368 -1.52 -18.99 7.74
N GLU A 369 -1.93 -19.48 8.91
CA GLU A 369 -2.95 -18.86 9.73
C GLU A 369 -2.51 -17.52 10.33
N CYS A 370 -1.30 -17.47 10.92
CA CYS A 370 -0.75 -16.25 11.54
C CYS A 370 -0.51 -15.13 10.52
N THR A 371 -0.10 -15.47 9.30
CA THR A 371 0.11 -14.49 8.22
C THR A 371 -1.15 -14.19 7.42
N GLY A 372 -2.24 -14.94 7.63
CA GLY A 372 -3.47 -14.82 6.85
C GLY A 372 -3.34 -15.28 5.41
N ASN A 373 -2.32 -16.07 5.10
CA ASN A 373 -2.08 -16.61 3.75
C ASN A 373 -2.72 -18.01 3.61
N ARG A 374 -4.03 -18.06 3.83
CA ARG A 374 -4.82 -19.30 3.77
C ARG A 374 -4.96 -19.80 2.35
N ASP A 375 -5.08 -21.13 2.19
CA ASP A 375 -5.22 -21.77 0.87
C ASP A 375 -6.41 -21.23 0.09
N VAL A 376 -7.50 -20.85 0.75
CA VAL A 376 -8.67 -20.23 0.13
C VAL A 376 -8.36 -18.86 -0.48
N ALA A 377 -7.50 -18.07 0.17
CA ALA A 377 -7.06 -16.79 -0.37
C ALA A 377 -6.21 -16.94 -1.64
N ASN A 378 -5.52 -18.07 -1.78
CA ASN A 378 -4.68 -18.40 -2.92
C ASN A 378 -5.41 -19.24 -3.99
N GLY A 379 -6.76 -19.30 -3.94
CA GLY A 379 -7.56 -20.03 -4.91
C GLY A 379 -7.71 -21.54 -4.63
N GLY A 380 -7.25 -22.01 -3.46
CA GLY A 380 -7.51 -23.37 -3.01
C GLY A 380 -8.97 -23.55 -2.59
N THR A 381 -9.67 -24.54 -3.16
CA THR A 381 -11.03 -24.87 -2.75
C THR A 381 -11.02 -25.96 -1.69
N THR A 382 -11.75 -25.75 -0.59
CA THR A 382 -11.98 -26.82 0.39
C THR A 382 -12.93 -27.85 -0.23
N SER A 383 -12.59 -29.14 -0.16
CA SER A 383 -13.40 -30.21 -0.73
C SER A 383 -14.83 -30.16 -0.16
N GLY A 384 -15.82 -30.06 -1.04
CA GLY A 384 -17.26 -30.06 -0.68
C GLY A 384 -17.97 -28.71 -0.75
N VAL A 385 -17.27 -27.59 -0.96
CA VAL A 385 -17.88 -26.26 -1.13
C VAL A 385 -17.95 -25.92 -2.61
N THR A 386 -19.14 -26.04 -3.21
CA THR A 386 -19.36 -25.75 -4.64
C THR A 386 -20.21 -24.50 -4.87
N ALA A 387 -20.86 -23.97 -3.83
CA ALA A 387 -21.68 -22.78 -3.96
C ALA A 387 -20.82 -21.51 -4.09
N ALA A 388 -20.97 -20.76 -5.16
CA ALA A 388 -20.22 -19.53 -5.44
C ALA A 388 -20.34 -18.50 -4.30
N SER A 389 -21.51 -18.37 -3.67
CA SER A 389 -21.74 -17.49 -2.53
C SER A 389 -20.96 -17.90 -1.27
N ALA A 390 -20.81 -19.20 -1.01
CA ALA A 390 -20.02 -19.70 0.11
C ALA A 390 -18.54 -19.46 -0.11
N ILE A 391 -18.03 -19.68 -1.33
CA ILE A 391 -16.64 -19.39 -1.71
C ILE A 391 -16.36 -17.88 -1.57
N ALA A 392 -17.26 -17.01 -2.05
CA ALA A 392 -17.15 -15.58 -1.90
C ALA A 392 -17.07 -15.13 -0.43
N THR A 393 -17.92 -15.69 0.44
CA THR A 393 -17.90 -15.41 1.88
C THR A 393 -16.60 -15.88 2.55
N MET A 394 -16.06 -17.04 2.15
CA MET A 394 -14.78 -17.54 2.65
C MET A 394 -13.61 -16.67 2.18
N MET A 395 -13.60 -16.22 0.93
CA MET A 395 -12.62 -15.27 0.40
C MET A 395 -12.68 -13.93 1.13
N GLU A 396 -13.88 -13.43 1.38
CA GLU A 396 -14.06 -12.18 2.14
C GLU A 396 -13.53 -12.29 3.57
N GLN A 397 -13.74 -13.42 4.22
CA GLN A 397 -13.23 -13.66 5.57
C GLN A 397 -11.71 -13.85 5.60
N SER A 398 -11.13 -14.53 4.61
CA SER A 398 -9.68 -14.73 4.51
C SER A 398 -8.92 -13.41 4.28
N GLY A 399 -9.54 -12.44 3.60
CA GLY A 399 -8.96 -11.13 3.32
C GLY A 399 -8.94 -10.14 4.49
N LYS A 400 -9.40 -10.49 5.71
CA LYS A 400 -9.47 -9.54 6.84
C LYS A 400 -8.10 -8.97 7.23
N ILE A 401 -7.06 -9.80 7.30
CA ILE A 401 -5.70 -9.39 7.67
C ILE A 401 -5.12 -8.47 6.60
N SER A 402 -5.32 -8.77 5.32
CA SER A 402 -4.87 -7.92 4.21
C SER A 402 -5.58 -6.57 4.20
N ARG A 403 -6.88 -6.53 4.52
CA ARG A 403 -7.63 -5.27 4.64
C ARG A 403 -7.11 -4.38 5.77
N ASP A 404 -6.73 -4.96 6.90
CA ASP A 404 -6.15 -4.19 8.01
C ASP A 404 -4.77 -3.61 7.62
N SER A 405 -3.94 -4.40 6.97
CA SER A 405 -2.66 -3.94 6.41
C SER A 405 -2.85 -2.81 5.38
N ASN A 406 -3.80 -2.95 4.45
CA ASN A 406 -4.10 -1.94 3.44
C ASN A 406 -4.63 -0.64 4.06
N LYS A 407 -5.42 -0.73 5.14
CA LYS A 407 -5.86 0.45 5.90
C LYS A 407 -4.68 1.24 6.47
N ALA A 408 -3.67 0.56 7.01
CA ALA A 408 -2.44 1.20 7.47
C ALA A 408 -1.68 1.90 6.32
N PHE A 409 -1.66 1.29 5.14
CA PHE A 409 -1.06 1.86 3.93
C PHE A 409 -1.82 3.10 3.46
N TYR A 410 -3.14 3.08 3.46
CA TYR A 410 -3.99 4.23 3.10
C TYR A 410 -3.80 5.41 4.06
N VAL A 411 -3.61 5.15 5.35
CA VAL A 411 -3.30 6.21 6.32
C VAL A 411 -1.96 6.90 5.99
N ALA A 412 -0.95 6.14 5.61
CA ALA A 412 0.34 6.69 5.19
C ALA A 412 0.21 7.47 3.87
N PHE A 413 -0.47 6.90 2.88
CA PHE A 413 -0.74 7.56 1.60
C PHE A 413 -1.46 8.90 1.77
N ARG A 414 -2.50 8.96 2.61
CA ARG A 414 -3.19 10.22 2.93
C ARG A 414 -2.23 11.28 3.47
N LYS A 415 -1.25 10.90 4.29
CA LYS A 415 -0.24 11.84 4.80
C LYS A 415 0.72 12.30 3.70
N VAL A 416 1.11 11.40 2.78
CA VAL A 416 1.92 11.76 1.61
C VAL A 416 1.18 12.77 0.75
N VAL A 417 -0.09 12.52 0.44
CA VAL A 417 -0.94 13.42 -0.34
C VAL A 417 -1.08 14.79 0.34
N ASN A 418 -1.31 14.82 1.65
CA ASN A 418 -1.34 16.09 2.40
C ASN A 418 -0.03 16.87 2.27
N GLN A 419 1.12 16.22 2.36
CA GLN A 419 2.41 16.90 2.17
C GLN A 419 2.59 17.39 0.72
N CYS A 420 2.11 16.64 -0.27
CA CYS A 420 2.12 17.11 -1.67
C CYS A 420 1.27 18.37 -1.84
N ILE A 421 0.07 18.42 -1.26
CA ILE A 421 -0.81 19.60 -1.32
C ILE A 421 -0.12 20.81 -0.68
N GLU A 422 0.52 20.65 0.47
CA GLU A 422 1.25 21.73 1.13
C GLU A 422 2.45 22.23 0.30
N LEU A 423 3.17 21.33 -0.37
CA LEU A 423 4.25 21.71 -1.29
C LEU A 423 3.70 22.42 -2.53
N ILE A 424 2.57 21.97 -3.08
CA ILE A 424 1.88 22.66 -4.19
C ILE A 424 1.48 24.06 -3.74
N ARG A 425 0.89 24.21 -2.55
CA ARG A 425 0.50 25.50 -1.97
C ARG A 425 1.67 26.47 -1.87
N GLN A 426 2.84 25.98 -1.46
CA GLN A 426 4.02 26.82 -1.24
C GLN A 426 4.74 27.18 -2.54
N PHE A 427 4.88 26.25 -3.49
CA PHE A 427 5.84 26.36 -4.59
C PHE A 427 5.25 26.46 -6.00
N TYR A 428 3.94 26.20 -6.22
CA TYR A 428 3.34 26.25 -7.57
C TYR A 428 2.88 27.66 -7.93
N ASP A 429 3.73 28.67 -7.71
CA ASP A 429 3.41 30.06 -7.99
C ASP A 429 3.28 30.35 -9.49
N ILE A 430 4.01 29.62 -10.32
CA ILE A 430 3.98 29.74 -11.76
C ILE A 430 3.02 28.70 -12.32
N PRO A 431 2.05 29.11 -13.17
CA PRO A 431 1.11 28.19 -13.81
C PRO A 431 1.82 27.09 -14.59
N ARG A 432 1.36 25.84 -14.42
CA ARG A 432 1.88 24.64 -15.06
C ARG A 432 0.80 23.95 -15.85
N GLN A 433 1.16 23.36 -16.98
CA GLN A 433 0.22 22.62 -17.79
C GLN A 433 0.25 21.14 -17.40
N PHE A 434 -0.92 20.61 -17.07
CA PHE A 434 -1.13 19.20 -16.78
C PHE A 434 -2.01 18.58 -17.85
N ARG A 435 -1.63 17.38 -18.30
CA ARG A 435 -2.48 16.57 -19.16
C ARG A 435 -3.29 15.64 -18.25
N ILE A 436 -4.55 15.93 -18.12
CA ILE A 436 -5.48 15.11 -17.36
C ILE A 436 -6.31 14.23 -18.31
N THR A 437 -6.62 13.02 -17.88
CA THR A 437 -7.53 12.15 -18.59
C THR A 437 -8.92 12.39 -18.02
N GLY A 438 -9.77 13.07 -18.80
CA GLY A 438 -11.15 13.31 -18.43
C GLY A 438 -12.02 12.06 -18.52
N GLU A 439 -13.28 12.20 -18.12
CA GLU A 439 -14.29 11.16 -18.29
C GLU A 439 -14.34 10.72 -19.76
N MET A 440 -14.50 9.44 -20.01
CA MET A 440 -14.45 8.79 -21.34
C MET A 440 -13.07 8.76 -22.02
N GLY A 441 -11.95 8.95 -21.28
CA GLY A 441 -10.60 8.85 -21.84
C GLY A 441 -10.19 10.03 -22.74
N THR A 442 -10.93 11.13 -22.72
CA THR A 442 -10.57 12.36 -23.45
C THR A 442 -9.40 13.05 -22.78
N GLN A 443 -8.36 13.39 -23.54
CA GLN A 443 -7.23 14.14 -23.01
C GLN A 443 -7.59 15.63 -22.93
N GLN A 444 -7.47 16.20 -21.75
CA GLN A 444 -7.64 17.64 -21.52
C GLN A 444 -6.33 18.22 -20.98
N TYR A 445 -6.01 19.43 -21.41
CA TYR A 445 -4.87 20.17 -20.90
C TYR A 445 -5.39 21.26 -19.97
N VAL A 446 -4.95 21.21 -18.73
CA VAL A 446 -5.35 22.15 -17.68
C VAL A 446 -4.14 22.91 -17.22
N GLU A 447 -4.26 24.22 -17.14
CA GLU A 447 -3.27 25.10 -16.54
C GLU A 447 -3.61 25.27 -15.05
N TYR A 448 -2.65 24.92 -14.19
CA TYR A 448 -2.84 24.92 -12.75
C TYR A 448 -1.76 25.72 -12.02
N SER A 449 -2.18 26.50 -11.03
CA SER A 449 -1.31 27.24 -10.11
C SER A 449 -1.89 27.17 -8.69
N ASN A 450 -1.09 27.55 -7.69
CA ASN A 450 -1.50 27.55 -6.29
C ASN A 450 -2.42 28.71 -5.88
N ALA A 451 -2.93 29.50 -6.82
CA ALA A 451 -3.74 30.69 -6.51
C ALA A 451 -4.99 30.35 -5.68
N GLY A 452 -5.65 29.22 -5.99
CA GLY A 452 -6.81 28.73 -5.24
C GLY A 452 -6.50 28.13 -3.88
N LEU A 453 -5.22 27.84 -3.59
CA LEU A 453 -4.78 27.28 -2.30
C LEU A 453 -4.27 28.32 -1.30
N LYS A 454 -4.04 29.55 -1.75
CA LYS A 454 -3.56 30.64 -0.88
C LYS A 454 -4.66 31.13 0.06
N PRO A 455 -4.29 31.76 1.20
CA PRO A 455 -5.26 32.35 2.10
C PRO A 455 -6.13 33.38 1.38
N MET A 456 -7.45 33.21 1.44
CA MET A 456 -8.44 34.10 0.84
C MET A 456 -9.14 34.93 1.91
N ALA A 457 -9.46 36.19 1.61
CA ALA A 457 -10.28 37.01 2.49
C ALA A 457 -11.69 36.44 2.55
N GLN A 458 -12.24 36.31 3.76
CA GLN A 458 -13.62 35.90 3.94
C GLN A 458 -14.57 37.10 3.72
N GLU A 459 -15.76 36.82 3.17
CA GLU A 459 -16.78 37.85 3.10
C GLU A 459 -17.19 38.31 4.51
N PRO A 460 -17.29 39.61 4.74
CA PRO A 460 -17.68 40.13 6.08
C PRO A 460 -19.09 39.70 6.45
N ILE A 461 -19.23 38.98 7.55
CA ILE A 461 -20.54 38.61 8.12
C ILE A 461 -20.98 39.71 9.06
N MET A 462 -22.14 40.32 8.82
CA MET A 462 -22.71 41.42 9.62
C MET A 462 -21.75 42.62 9.82
N GLY A 463 -20.86 42.88 8.82
CA GLY A 463 -19.93 44.00 8.89
C GLY A 463 -18.67 43.75 9.73
N GLN A 464 -18.46 42.52 10.25
CA GLN A 464 -17.23 42.14 10.92
C GLN A 464 -16.29 41.46 9.92
N ASP A 465 -15.04 41.90 9.88
CA ASP A 465 -13.98 41.27 9.12
C ASP A 465 -13.67 39.89 9.75
N MET A 466 -13.89 38.82 8.98
CA MET A 466 -13.68 37.44 9.40
C MET A 466 -12.22 36.98 9.22
N GLY A 467 -11.36 37.85 8.71
CA GLY A 467 -9.95 37.55 8.44
C GLY A 467 -9.71 36.69 7.21
N LEU A 468 -8.56 36.03 7.18
CA LEU A 468 -8.14 35.16 6.08
C LEU A 468 -8.54 33.70 6.37
N ARG A 469 -9.17 33.05 5.38
CA ARG A 469 -9.46 31.61 5.39
C ARG A 469 -8.44 30.87 4.53
N LEU A 470 -7.88 29.79 5.06
CA LEU A 470 -7.06 28.87 4.30
C LEU A 470 -7.95 27.73 3.78
N PRO A 471 -7.96 27.43 2.46
CA PRO A 471 -8.65 26.26 1.92
C PRO A 471 -8.12 24.96 2.51
N VAL A 472 -9.01 24.10 3.01
CA VAL A 472 -8.69 22.81 3.63
C VAL A 472 -9.54 21.73 2.99
N PHE A 473 -8.92 20.62 2.62
CA PHE A 473 -9.57 19.50 1.96
C PHE A 473 -9.53 18.26 2.84
N ASP A 474 -10.60 17.48 2.79
CA ASP A 474 -10.60 16.12 3.30
C ASP A 474 -10.17 15.17 2.17
N ILE A 475 -9.30 14.21 2.49
CA ILE A 475 -8.78 13.26 1.52
C ILE A 475 -9.48 11.92 1.73
N GLU A 476 -10.29 11.53 0.76
CA GLU A 476 -10.85 10.19 0.66
C GLU A 476 -9.88 9.32 -0.13
N VAL A 477 -9.51 8.17 0.44
CA VAL A 477 -8.60 7.22 -0.20
C VAL A 477 -9.38 5.98 -0.55
N THR A 478 -9.40 5.65 -1.83
CA THR A 478 -10.04 4.45 -2.39
C THR A 478 -9.01 3.59 -3.12
N ALA A 479 -9.36 2.37 -3.49
CA ALA A 479 -8.52 1.53 -4.36
C ALA A 479 -8.69 1.96 -5.82
N GLN A 480 -7.60 2.28 -6.50
CA GLN A 480 -7.59 2.71 -7.90
C GLN A 480 -8.02 1.59 -8.85
N LYS A 481 -7.53 0.38 -8.61
CA LYS A 481 -7.79 -0.79 -9.47
C LYS A 481 -8.71 -1.75 -8.74
N ALA A 482 -9.94 -1.89 -9.22
CA ALA A 482 -10.75 -3.02 -8.81
C ALA A 482 -10.12 -4.32 -9.35
N SER A 483 -10.07 -5.36 -8.54
CA SER A 483 -9.59 -6.67 -8.98
C SER A 483 -10.38 -7.15 -10.21
N SER A 484 -9.77 -8.01 -11.03
CA SER A 484 -10.45 -8.56 -12.22
C SER A 484 -11.78 -9.21 -11.86
N TYR A 485 -11.87 -9.83 -10.68
CA TYR A 485 -13.11 -10.41 -10.15
C TYR A 485 -14.15 -9.34 -9.80
N THR A 486 -13.73 -8.26 -9.15
CA THR A 486 -14.62 -7.12 -8.84
C THR A 486 -15.15 -6.48 -10.12
N LYS A 487 -14.32 -6.34 -11.16
CA LYS A 487 -14.75 -5.82 -12.47
C LYS A 487 -15.77 -6.74 -13.15
N MET A 488 -15.56 -8.05 -13.08
CA MET A 488 -16.53 -9.01 -13.62
C MET A 488 -17.86 -8.93 -12.86
N ALA A 489 -17.83 -8.87 -11.53
CA ALA A 489 -19.01 -8.72 -10.71
C ALA A 489 -19.75 -7.39 -10.97
N GLN A 490 -19.01 -6.29 -11.14
CA GLN A 490 -19.59 -4.99 -11.52
C GLN A 490 -20.21 -5.01 -12.92
N ASN A 491 -19.55 -5.65 -13.89
CA ASN A 491 -20.09 -5.80 -15.24
C ASN A 491 -21.36 -6.65 -15.24
N GLU A 492 -21.38 -7.74 -14.46
CA GLU A 492 -22.56 -8.58 -14.31
C GLU A 492 -23.71 -7.82 -13.62
N LEU A 493 -23.42 -7.05 -12.59
CA LEU A 493 -24.39 -6.18 -11.91
C LEU A 493 -24.94 -5.11 -12.86
N ALA A 494 -24.12 -4.48 -13.68
CA ALA A 494 -24.52 -3.49 -14.68
C ALA A 494 -25.44 -4.13 -15.74
N LEU A 495 -25.13 -5.35 -16.21
CA LEU A 495 -25.98 -6.09 -17.12
C LEU A 495 -27.31 -6.49 -16.46
N GLN A 496 -27.32 -6.85 -15.20
CA GLN A 496 -28.53 -7.11 -14.44
C GLN A 496 -29.41 -5.86 -14.32
N PHE A 497 -28.83 -4.68 -14.01
CA PHE A 497 -29.56 -3.41 -13.99
C PHE A 497 -30.19 -3.08 -15.35
N TYR A 498 -29.43 -3.29 -16.44
CA TYR A 498 -29.95 -3.09 -17.77
C TYR A 498 -31.11 -4.03 -18.10
N ASN A 499 -30.97 -5.32 -17.80
CA ASN A 499 -31.99 -6.34 -18.04
C ASN A 499 -33.26 -6.14 -17.18
N LEU A 500 -33.11 -5.63 -15.95
CA LEU A 500 -34.21 -5.30 -15.05
C LEU A 500 -34.91 -3.97 -15.42
N GLY A 501 -34.39 -3.25 -16.41
CA GLY A 501 -34.98 -2.00 -16.88
C GLY A 501 -34.76 -0.80 -15.93
N PHE A 502 -33.72 -0.81 -15.10
CA PHE A 502 -33.41 0.29 -14.17
C PHE A 502 -33.16 1.64 -14.90
N PHE A 503 -32.72 1.60 -16.14
CA PHE A 503 -32.50 2.78 -16.97
C PHE A 503 -33.76 3.22 -17.74
N ASN A 504 -34.90 2.55 -17.53
CA ASN A 504 -36.16 2.98 -18.14
C ASN A 504 -36.69 4.21 -17.41
N PRO A 505 -36.87 5.36 -18.08
CA PRO A 505 -37.34 6.60 -17.47
C PRO A 505 -38.70 6.48 -16.75
N GLN A 506 -39.54 5.52 -17.17
CA GLN A 506 -40.86 5.28 -16.54
C GLN A 506 -40.76 4.61 -15.15
N MET A 507 -39.63 3.94 -14.87
CA MET A 507 -39.40 3.23 -13.60
C MET A 507 -38.34 3.95 -12.73
N ALA A 508 -37.95 5.17 -13.08
CA ALA A 508 -36.85 5.89 -12.42
C ALA A 508 -37.01 5.98 -10.89
N ASP A 509 -38.20 6.30 -10.40
CA ASP A 509 -38.44 6.42 -8.93
C ASP A 509 -38.25 5.09 -8.20
N GLN A 510 -38.70 3.98 -8.80
CA GLN A 510 -38.57 2.65 -8.24
C GLN A 510 -37.10 2.18 -8.28
N ALA A 511 -36.42 2.44 -9.39
CA ALA A 511 -35.00 2.16 -9.57
C ALA A 511 -34.14 2.94 -8.54
N LEU A 512 -34.40 4.24 -8.36
CA LEU A 512 -33.71 5.06 -7.37
C LEU A 512 -33.95 4.58 -5.93
N ALA A 513 -35.18 4.16 -5.59
CA ALA A 513 -35.48 3.61 -4.27
C ALA A 513 -34.72 2.29 -4.00
N CYS A 514 -34.61 1.42 -5.01
CA CYS A 514 -33.85 0.19 -4.93
C CYS A 514 -32.34 0.47 -4.82
N LEU A 515 -31.80 1.34 -5.66
CA LEU A 515 -30.37 1.70 -5.67
C LEU A 515 -29.93 2.39 -4.37
N LYS A 516 -30.82 3.15 -3.70
CA LYS A 516 -30.52 3.73 -2.38
C LYS A 516 -30.23 2.67 -1.31
N ALA A 517 -30.85 1.52 -1.39
CA ALA A 517 -30.64 0.39 -0.47
C ALA A 517 -29.41 -0.47 -0.82
N MET A 518 -28.82 -0.30 -1.99
CA MET A 518 -27.65 -1.04 -2.47
C MET A 518 -26.38 -0.24 -2.20
N ASP A 519 -25.22 -0.93 -2.12
CA ASP A 519 -23.90 -0.31 -2.04
C ASP A 519 -22.99 -0.92 -3.12
N PHE A 520 -22.53 -0.10 -4.07
CA PHE A 520 -21.64 -0.49 -5.17
C PHE A 520 -20.88 0.72 -5.70
N ALA A 521 -19.76 0.46 -6.41
CA ALA A 521 -18.94 1.52 -7.00
C ALA A 521 -19.73 2.34 -8.04
N HIS A 522 -19.51 3.64 -8.08
CA HIS A 522 -20.20 4.58 -8.99
C HIS A 522 -21.72 4.68 -8.81
N LYS A 523 -22.22 4.31 -7.62
CA LYS A 523 -23.65 4.37 -7.29
C LYS A 523 -24.25 5.76 -7.57
N ASN A 524 -23.55 6.81 -7.17
CA ASN A 524 -24.03 8.18 -7.33
C ASN A 524 -24.19 8.58 -8.80
N ASP A 525 -23.26 8.18 -9.66
CA ASP A 525 -23.30 8.48 -11.10
C ASP A 525 -24.48 7.78 -11.78
N VAL A 526 -24.69 6.50 -11.43
CA VAL A 526 -25.83 5.72 -11.92
C VAL A 526 -27.15 6.34 -11.44
N MET A 527 -27.25 6.72 -10.17
CA MET A 527 -28.43 7.39 -9.61
C MET A 527 -28.69 8.74 -10.30
N GLN A 528 -27.67 9.54 -10.52
CA GLN A 528 -27.76 10.83 -11.19
C GLN A 528 -28.23 10.67 -12.65
N THR A 529 -27.71 9.69 -13.37
CA THR A 529 -28.13 9.37 -14.74
C THR A 529 -29.59 8.98 -14.81
N ILE A 530 -30.06 8.14 -13.88
CA ILE A 530 -31.47 7.73 -13.81
C ILE A 530 -32.38 8.90 -13.46
N GLU A 531 -31.97 9.75 -12.52
CA GLU A 531 -32.71 10.95 -12.12
C GLU A 531 -32.83 11.95 -13.28
N GLN A 532 -31.74 12.20 -14.01
CA GLN A 532 -31.75 13.06 -15.20
C GLN A 532 -32.69 12.52 -16.28
N ASN A 533 -32.65 11.23 -16.56
CA ASN A 533 -33.54 10.61 -17.53
C ASN A 533 -35.02 10.68 -17.10
N GLY A 534 -35.30 10.51 -15.82
CA GLY A 534 -36.65 10.69 -15.25
C GLY A 534 -37.15 12.12 -15.37
N THR A 535 -36.29 13.09 -15.07
CA THR A 535 -36.64 14.53 -15.18
C THR A 535 -36.88 14.95 -16.60
N LEU A 536 -36.06 14.50 -17.57
CA LEU A 536 -36.25 14.75 -18.98
C LEU A 536 -37.58 14.18 -19.49
N LEU A 537 -37.95 12.97 -19.06
CA LEU A 537 -39.25 12.39 -19.43
C LEU A 537 -40.41 13.22 -18.89
N GLN A 538 -40.33 13.67 -17.63
CA GLN A 538 -41.36 14.51 -16.99
C GLN A 538 -41.49 15.85 -17.72
N GLN A 539 -40.41 16.50 -18.12
CA GLN A 539 -40.42 17.74 -18.90
C GLN A 539 -41.05 17.53 -20.28
N LEU A 540 -40.73 16.41 -20.93
CA LEU A 540 -41.28 16.07 -22.23
C LEU A 540 -42.79 15.82 -22.15
N GLN A 541 -43.27 15.13 -21.11
CA GLN A 541 -44.69 14.93 -20.84
C GLN A 541 -45.43 16.23 -20.54
N GLN A 542 -44.82 17.14 -19.74
CA GLN A 542 -45.39 18.46 -19.48
C GLN A 542 -45.50 19.30 -20.76
N MET A 543 -44.44 19.32 -21.60
CA MET A 543 -44.47 20.01 -22.87
C MET A 543 -45.54 19.41 -23.80
N GLN A 544 -45.71 18.11 -23.85
CA GLN A 544 -46.76 17.47 -24.62
C GLN A 544 -48.16 17.84 -24.11
N GLN A 545 -48.37 17.87 -22.78
CA GLN A 545 -49.64 18.33 -22.19
C GLN A 545 -49.97 19.78 -22.56
N ILE A 546 -48.98 20.67 -22.47
CA ILE A 546 -49.13 22.09 -22.84
C ILE A 546 -49.42 22.21 -24.33
N ALA A 547 -48.72 21.44 -25.20
CA ALA A 547 -48.95 21.46 -26.64
C ALA A 547 -50.33 20.94 -27.00
N ILE A 548 -50.81 19.85 -26.38
CA ILE A 548 -52.17 19.33 -26.58
C ILE A 548 -53.22 20.32 -26.08
N GLY A 549 -53.02 20.95 -24.91
CA GLY A 549 -53.91 21.96 -24.35
C GLY A 549 -54.02 23.20 -25.26
N LEU A 550 -52.90 23.71 -25.79
CA LEU A 550 -52.89 24.82 -26.72
C LEU A 550 -53.53 24.45 -28.07
N ALA A 551 -53.24 23.23 -28.57
CA ALA A 551 -53.86 22.75 -29.81
C ALA A 551 -55.38 22.57 -29.68
N GLN A 552 -55.87 22.10 -28.54
CA GLN A 552 -57.33 22.02 -28.26
C GLN A 552 -58.02 23.38 -28.23
N GLN A 553 -57.28 24.44 -27.84
CA GLN A 553 -57.83 25.80 -27.76
C GLN A 553 -57.84 26.52 -29.10
N TYR A 554 -56.89 26.24 -30.01
CA TYR A 554 -56.73 26.97 -31.27
C TYR A 554 -57.10 26.18 -32.54
N ASP A 555 -56.88 24.85 -32.57
CA ASP A 555 -57.20 23.95 -33.68
C ASP A 555 -57.49 22.52 -33.20
N PRO A 556 -58.79 22.19 -33.00
CA PRO A 556 -59.22 20.86 -32.50
C PRO A 556 -58.85 19.70 -33.43
N ALA A 557 -58.70 19.93 -34.74
CA ALA A 557 -58.30 18.90 -35.68
C ALA A 557 -56.80 18.52 -35.54
N PHE A 558 -55.95 19.51 -35.29
CA PHE A 558 -54.56 19.31 -35.03
C PHE A 558 -54.30 18.65 -33.66
N ALA A 559 -55.13 18.97 -32.65
CA ALA A 559 -55.08 18.30 -31.35
C ALA A 559 -55.36 16.78 -31.44
N GLN A 560 -56.35 16.38 -32.29
CA GLN A 560 -56.61 14.96 -32.50
C GLN A 560 -55.45 14.27 -33.23
N GLN A 561 -54.79 14.90 -34.17
CA GLN A 561 -53.57 14.34 -34.80
C GLN A 561 -52.41 14.17 -33.83
N LEU A 562 -52.16 15.14 -32.92
CA LEU A 562 -51.14 15.05 -31.87
C LEU A 562 -51.42 13.91 -30.88
N ILE A 563 -52.69 13.71 -30.49
CA ILE A 563 -53.12 12.62 -29.62
C ILE A 563 -52.90 11.25 -30.32
N LEU A 564 -53.24 11.15 -31.60
CA LEU A 564 -53.03 9.94 -32.41
C LEU A 564 -51.51 9.64 -32.58
N MET A 565 -50.66 10.65 -32.81
CA MET A 565 -49.21 10.48 -32.85
C MET A 565 -48.65 10.03 -31.49
N ALA A 566 -49.12 10.61 -30.38
CA ALA A 566 -48.73 10.20 -29.02
C ALA A 566 -49.14 8.75 -28.71
N GLN A 567 -50.30 8.30 -29.19
CA GLN A 567 -50.71 6.90 -29.04
C GLN A 567 -49.88 5.93 -29.89
N GLN A 568 -49.46 6.34 -31.09
CA GLN A 568 -48.59 5.50 -31.94
C GLN A 568 -47.15 5.39 -31.43
N SER A 569 -46.66 6.36 -30.66
CA SER A 569 -45.33 6.34 -30.07
C SER A 569 -45.23 5.53 -28.77
N GLY A 570 -46.30 4.86 -28.35
CA GLY A 570 -46.30 3.98 -27.16
C GLY A 570 -46.20 4.69 -25.81
N GLN A 571 -46.44 6.00 -25.77
CA GLN A 571 -46.41 6.80 -24.53
C GLN A 571 -47.80 6.77 -23.85
N PRO A 572 -47.89 6.54 -22.52
CA PRO A 572 -49.17 6.54 -21.80
C PRO A 572 -49.74 7.96 -21.76
N LEU A 573 -50.99 8.10 -22.23
CA LEU A 573 -51.77 9.32 -22.08
C LEU A 573 -52.11 9.57 -20.60
N PRO A 574 -52.11 10.82 -20.11
CA PRO A 574 -52.57 11.12 -18.78
C PRO A 574 -54.06 10.80 -18.64
N GLN A 575 -54.41 9.85 -17.74
CA GLN A 575 -55.78 9.57 -17.38
C GLN A 575 -56.37 10.75 -16.61
N GLN A 576 -57.49 11.31 -17.14
CA GLN A 576 -58.36 12.19 -16.34
C GLN A 576 -58.82 11.45 -15.10
N GLN A 577 -58.57 12.01 -13.93
CA GLN A 577 -59.14 11.54 -12.67
C GLN A 577 -60.63 11.62 -12.70
N SER A 578 -61.30 10.46 -12.88
CA SER A 578 -62.67 10.26 -12.39
C SER A 578 -62.58 9.12 -11.39
N GLY A 579 -62.92 9.43 -10.17
CA GLY A 579 -62.83 8.49 -9.03
C GLY A 579 -63.78 7.32 -9.18
N SER A 580 -63.32 6.19 -8.77
CA SER A 580 -63.94 5.25 -7.84
C SER A 580 -63.10 3.99 -7.78
N ALA A 581 -62.79 3.61 -6.56
CA ALA A 581 -62.07 2.39 -6.22
C ALA A 581 -62.91 1.16 -6.45
N GLU A 582 -62.34 0.14 -7.09
CA GLU A 582 -62.67 -1.25 -6.77
C GLU A 582 -61.41 -2.10 -6.81
N VAL A 583 -61.10 -2.65 -5.66
CA VAL A 583 -60.04 -3.63 -5.43
C VAL A 583 -60.55 -4.99 -5.86
N SER A 584 -59.99 -5.58 -6.91
CA SER A 584 -60.12 -7.02 -7.17
C SER A 584 -58.73 -7.66 -7.00
N GLY A 585 -58.63 -8.47 -5.95
CA GLY A 585 -57.46 -9.29 -5.68
C GLY A 585 -57.33 -10.38 -6.74
N GLY A 586 -56.18 -10.42 -7.38
CA GLY A 586 -55.70 -11.56 -8.15
C GLY A 586 -54.33 -11.94 -7.60
N GLU A 587 -54.22 -13.10 -6.97
CA GLU A 587 -52.97 -13.63 -6.48
C GLU A 587 -52.03 -13.98 -7.64
N HIS A 588 -50.80 -13.52 -7.55
CA HIS A 588 -49.77 -13.79 -8.55
C HIS A 588 -49.26 -15.24 -8.43
N PRO A 589 -49.05 -16.00 -9.52
CA PRO A 589 -48.65 -17.41 -9.53
C PRO A 589 -47.33 -17.73 -8.83
N TYR A 590 -46.49 -16.72 -8.60
CA TYR A 590 -45.22 -16.88 -7.87
C TYR A 590 -45.39 -17.01 -6.34
N VAL A 591 -46.48 -16.54 -5.77
CA VAL A 591 -46.74 -16.64 -4.32
C VAL A 591 -47.19 -18.04 -3.94
N GLU A 592 -47.86 -18.75 -4.85
CA GLU A 592 -48.32 -20.11 -4.66
C GLU A 592 -47.14 -21.10 -4.65
N LYS A 593 -46.18 -20.94 -5.55
CA LYS A 593 -44.97 -21.75 -5.62
C LYS A 593 -44.06 -21.57 -4.41
N ALA A 594 -43.93 -20.33 -3.89
CA ALA A 594 -43.17 -20.05 -2.67
C ALA A 594 -43.86 -20.63 -1.40
N ARG A 595 -45.18 -20.82 -1.39
CA ARG A 595 -45.90 -21.48 -0.31
C ARG A 595 -45.77 -23.00 -0.36
N GLU A 596 -45.77 -23.59 -1.55
CA GLU A 596 -45.54 -25.03 -1.74
C GLU A 596 -44.11 -25.43 -1.37
N ASP A 597 -43.11 -24.62 -1.74
CA ASP A 597 -41.71 -24.84 -1.36
C ASP A 597 -41.47 -24.66 0.16
N ALA A 598 -42.20 -23.76 0.82
CA ALA A 598 -42.09 -23.56 2.27
C ALA A 598 -42.81 -24.68 3.06
N GLN A 599 -43.86 -25.31 2.51
CA GLN A 599 -44.55 -26.47 3.13
C GLN A 599 -43.76 -27.77 2.98
N SER A 600 -42.97 -27.93 1.91
CA SER A 600 -42.11 -29.11 1.70
C SER A 600 -40.90 -29.18 2.64
N VAL A 601 -40.49 -28.06 3.22
CA VAL A 601 -39.37 -27.99 4.19
C VAL A 601 -39.83 -28.25 5.64
N ALA A 602 -41.13 -28.21 5.91
CA ALA A 602 -41.70 -28.38 7.25
C ALA A 602 -42.12 -29.80 7.61
N ASP A 603 -41.93 -30.78 6.73
CA ASP A 603 -42.30 -32.19 6.96
C ASP A 603 -41.02 -33.08 6.87
N PRO A 604 -40.42 -33.47 8.00
CA PRO A 604 -39.17 -34.23 8.00
C PRO A 604 -39.32 -35.74 7.77
N ASP A 605 -40.52 -36.25 7.43
CA ASP A 605 -40.80 -37.69 7.27
C ASP A 605 -41.33 -38.07 5.87
N ARG A 606 -40.74 -37.53 4.82
CA ARG A 606 -40.92 -38.09 3.47
C ARG A 606 -39.63 -38.03 2.64
#